data_fec0c3fa1251a298573d347de0868ed8
#
_entry.id   fec0c3fa1251a298573d347de0868ed8
#
_cell.length_a   1.000
_cell.length_b   1.000
_cell.length_c   1.000
_cell.angle_alpha   90.00
_cell.angle_beta   90.00
_cell.angle_gamma   90.00
#
_symmetry.space_group_name_H-M   'P 1'
#
loop_
_entity.id
_entity.type
_entity.pdbx_description
1 polymer ?
#
loop_
_entity_poly.entity_id
_entity_poly.type
_entity_poly.pdbx_seq_one_letter_code
_entity_poly.pdbx_strand_id
1 'polypeptide(L)'
;LLGGGKRYRPILVIMAYKAAGGTDYREALDLALSSELIHTATLVHDDVYDQSKMRRGKPTIHSTHGISHAIIAGDYLFSLGFQFGAKYDERVIGKVRDACAGIASGEILQFEHIHDLNTRPEDYYAIIDGKTAGPFASSCSSAGMVAGARQEIVDALWGYGIESVSYTHLRAHETPVN
;
A
#
# COMPACT_ATOMS: atom_id res chain seq x y z
N LEU A 1 10.08 -1.97 13.75
CA LEU A 1 8.88 -2.57 13.19
C LEU A 1 7.64 -2.44 14.09
N LEU A 2 7.78 -2.46 15.41
CA LEU A 2 6.65 -2.32 16.37
C LEU A 2 6.34 -0.85 16.72
N GLY A 3 6.64 0.07 15.84
CA GLY A 3 6.54 1.52 16.05
C GLY A 3 5.14 2.11 16.17
N GLY A 4 4.11 1.28 16.26
CA GLY A 4 2.72 1.73 16.27
C GLY A 4 2.23 2.11 14.87
N GLY A 5 0.95 2.00 14.64
CA GLY A 5 0.27 2.35 13.40
C GLY A 5 -1.21 2.04 13.53
N LYS A 6 -2.05 2.75 12.79
CA LYS A 6 -3.51 2.58 12.88
C LYS A 6 -3.99 1.29 12.19
N ARG A 7 -3.10 0.55 11.51
CA ARG A 7 -3.39 -0.72 10.83
C ARG A 7 -4.57 -0.65 9.85
N TYR A 8 -4.70 0.47 9.16
CA TYR A 8 -5.82 0.67 8.22
C TYR A 8 -5.85 -0.36 7.11
N ARG A 9 -4.67 -0.74 6.53
CA ARG A 9 -4.64 -1.68 5.43
C ARG A 9 -5.15 -3.07 5.80
N PRO A 10 -4.67 -3.74 6.86
CA PRO A 10 -5.22 -5.04 7.25
C PRO A 10 -6.70 -4.96 7.67
N ILE A 11 -7.13 -3.87 8.33
CA ILE A 11 -8.54 -3.65 8.67
C ILE A 11 -9.38 -3.55 7.40
N LEU A 12 -8.92 -2.79 6.41
CA LEU A 12 -9.62 -2.61 5.14
C LEU A 12 -9.78 -3.93 4.37
N VAL A 13 -8.73 -4.77 4.32
CA VAL A 13 -8.82 -6.12 3.73
C VAL A 13 -9.93 -6.93 4.37
N ILE A 14 -9.98 -6.99 5.71
CA ILE A 14 -11.01 -7.76 6.43
C ILE A 14 -12.41 -7.17 6.20
N MET A 15 -12.53 -5.85 6.18
CA MET A 15 -13.81 -5.18 5.93
C MET A 15 -14.31 -5.43 4.49
N ALA A 16 -13.41 -5.33 3.50
CA ALA A 16 -13.73 -5.60 2.10
C ALA A 16 -14.14 -7.07 1.88
N TYR A 17 -13.41 -8.02 2.53
CA TYR A 17 -13.78 -9.43 2.53
C TYR A 17 -15.20 -9.67 3.06
N LYS A 18 -15.54 -9.07 4.20
CA LYS A 18 -16.88 -9.18 4.78
C LYS A 18 -17.95 -8.51 3.91
N ALA A 19 -17.66 -7.32 3.39
CA ALA A 19 -18.57 -6.62 2.49
C ALA A 19 -18.86 -7.40 1.20
N ALA A 20 -17.90 -8.19 0.74
CA ALA A 20 -18.02 -9.10 -0.40
C ALA A 20 -18.80 -10.40 -0.10
N GLY A 21 -19.26 -10.59 1.14
CA GLY A 21 -20.02 -11.78 1.57
C GLY A 21 -19.19 -12.85 2.27
N GLY A 22 -17.92 -12.61 2.52
CA GLY A 22 -17.04 -13.53 3.26
C GLY A 22 -17.49 -13.70 4.72
N THR A 23 -17.55 -14.93 5.19
CA THR A 23 -18.08 -15.27 6.51
C THR A 23 -16.98 -15.54 7.54
N ASP A 24 -15.89 -16.18 7.14
CA ASP A 24 -14.76 -16.47 8.01
C ASP A 24 -13.57 -15.55 7.67
N TYR A 25 -13.40 -14.48 8.43
CA TYR A 25 -12.33 -13.51 8.22
C TYR A 25 -10.92 -14.12 8.22
N ARG A 26 -10.75 -15.31 8.79
CA ARG A 26 -9.46 -16.02 8.83
C ARG A 26 -8.96 -16.35 7.42
N GLU A 27 -9.85 -16.52 6.45
CA GLU A 27 -9.50 -16.74 5.05
C GLU A 27 -8.77 -15.54 4.43
N ALA A 28 -9.01 -14.32 4.92
CA ALA A 28 -8.37 -13.10 4.45
C ALA A 28 -7.19 -12.63 5.32
N LEU A 29 -6.84 -13.35 6.40
CA LEU A 29 -5.77 -12.92 7.32
C LEU A 29 -4.40 -12.87 6.65
N ASP A 30 -4.07 -13.85 5.84
CA ASP A 30 -2.79 -13.90 5.15
C ASP A 30 -2.68 -12.76 4.12
N LEU A 31 -3.78 -12.41 3.45
CA LEU A 31 -3.84 -11.23 2.58
C LEU A 31 -3.66 -9.93 3.37
N ALA A 32 -4.29 -9.82 4.53
CA ALA A 32 -4.16 -8.67 5.41
C ALA A 32 -2.72 -8.50 5.92
N LEU A 33 -2.06 -9.61 6.27
CA LEU A 33 -0.65 -9.64 6.66
C LEU A 33 0.26 -9.26 5.48
N SER A 34 0.01 -9.82 4.29
CA SER A 34 0.74 -9.47 3.07
C SER A 34 0.69 -7.96 2.81
N SER A 35 -0.49 -7.37 2.82
CA SER A 35 -0.69 -5.94 2.60
C SER A 35 0.06 -5.06 3.61
N GLU A 36 0.03 -5.40 4.91
CA GLU A 36 0.72 -4.63 5.95
C GLU A 36 2.24 -4.81 5.90
N LEU A 37 2.74 -6.02 5.57
CA LEU A 37 4.17 -6.29 5.44
C LEU A 37 4.77 -5.53 4.25
N ILE A 38 4.12 -5.60 3.09
CA ILE A 38 4.51 -4.83 1.89
C ILE A 38 4.53 -3.34 2.22
N HIS A 39 3.47 -2.80 2.83
CA HIS A 39 3.46 -1.40 3.25
C HIS A 39 4.58 -1.06 4.24
N THR A 40 4.87 -1.95 5.20
CA THR A 40 5.96 -1.70 6.16
C THR A 40 7.31 -1.72 5.46
N ALA A 41 7.49 -2.59 4.46
CA ALA A 41 8.68 -2.63 3.62
C ALA A 41 8.88 -1.30 2.87
N THR A 42 7.82 -0.79 2.23
CA THR A 42 7.90 0.53 1.54
C THR A 42 8.29 1.63 2.50
N LEU A 43 7.72 1.69 3.71
CA LEU A 43 8.08 2.70 4.70
C LEU A 43 9.55 2.62 5.13
N VAL A 44 10.13 1.42 5.19
CA VAL A 44 11.57 1.25 5.53
C VAL A 44 12.45 1.77 4.39
N HIS A 45 12.08 1.53 3.13
CA HIS A 45 12.79 2.05 1.97
C HIS A 45 12.58 3.56 1.81
N ASP A 46 11.36 4.07 1.99
CA ASP A 46 11.05 5.50 1.97
C ASP A 46 11.91 6.27 2.99
N ASP A 47 12.09 5.73 4.20
CA ASP A 47 12.95 6.35 5.21
C ASP A 47 14.39 6.55 4.73
N VAL A 48 14.89 5.66 3.86
CA VAL A 48 16.21 5.79 3.24
C VAL A 48 16.22 6.86 2.17
N TYR A 49 15.23 6.85 1.28
CA TYR A 49 15.13 7.82 0.17
C TYR A 49 14.93 9.25 0.68
N ASP A 50 14.04 9.40 1.67
CA ASP A 50 13.71 10.69 2.30
C ASP A 50 14.76 11.14 3.31
N GLN A 51 15.79 10.31 3.60
CA GLN A 51 16.78 10.53 4.65
C GLN A 51 16.14 10.83 6.01
N SER A 52 15.00 10.24 6.28
CA SER A 52 14.19 10.47 7.47
C SER A 52 14.80 9.81 8.70
N LYS A 53 15.35 10.60 9.63
CA LYS A 53 16.01 10.08 10.84
C LYS A 53 15.01 9.48 11.84
N MET A 54 13.75 9.91 11.81
CA MET A 54 12.72 9.53 12.77
C MET A 54 11.43 9.18 12.04
N ARG A 55 10.73 8.14 12.50
CA ARG A 55 9.38 7.78 12.06
C ARG A 55 8.50 7.45 13.28
N ARG A 56 7.37 8.16 13.40
CA ARG A 56 6.42 7.98 14.52
C ARG A 56 7.10 8.06 15.90
N GLY A 57 8.01 9.02 16.07
CA GLY A 57 8.72 9.25 17.32
C GLY A 57 9.83 8.24 17.65
N LYS A 58 10.18 7.34 16.72
CA LYS A 58 11.27 6.37 16.88
C LYS A 58 12.34 6.57 15.81
N PRO A 59 13.63 6.32 16.12
CA PRO A 59 14.67 6.33 15.11
C PRO A 59 14.39 5.31 13.99
N THR A 60 14.73 5.68 12.75
CA THR A 60 14.62 4.80 11.58
C THR A 60 15.75 3.76 11.57
N ILE A 61 15.55 2.67 10.80
CA ILE A 61 16.56 1.59 10.71
C ILE A 61 17.85 2.15 10.11
N HIS A 62 17.76 2.95 9.04
CA HIS A 62 18.98 3.48 8.41
C HIS A 62 19.74 4.46 9.32
N SER A 63 19.03 5.20 10.18
CA SER A 63 19.68 6.15 11.11
C SER A 63 20.42 5.45 12.26
N THR A 64 19.99 4.22 12.63
CA THR A 64 20.56 3.46 13.75
C THR A 64 21.53 2.36 13.31
N HIS A 65 21.28 1.73 12.16
CA HIS A 65 22.02 0.55 11.69
C HIS A 65 22.67 0.75 10.31
N GLY A 66 22.42 1.89 9.65
CA GLY A 66 22.95 2.21 8.35
C GLY A 66 22.05 1.77 7.19
N ILE A 67 22.32 2.34 6.01
CA ILE A 67 21.51 2.19 4.79
C ILE A 67 21.39 0.72 4.36
N SER A 68 22.49 -0.03 4.34
CA SER A 68 22.50 -1.43 3.90
C SER A 68 21.56 -2.30 4.75
N HIS A 69 21.52 -2.09 6.06
CA HIS A 69 20.60 -2.81 6.93
C HIS A 69 19.13 -2.45 6.66
N ALA A 70 18.84 -1.20 6.36
CA ALA A 70 17.49 -0.77 6.02
C ALA A 70 17.01 -1.40 4.70
N ILE A 71 17.85 -1.40 3.67
CA ILE A 71 17.53 -2.03 2.38
C ILE A 71 17.23 -3.52 2.59
N ILE A 72 18.15 -4.28 3.23
CA ILE A 72 17.96 -5.71 3.47
C ILE A 72 16.71 -5.98 4.33
N ALA A 73 16.44 -5.15 5.33
CA ALA A 73 15.23 -5.29 6.16
C ALA A 73 13.95 -5.07 5.35
N GLY A 74 13.91 -4.09 4.46
CA GLY A 74 12.80 -3.86 3.55
C GLY A 74 12.60 -5.04 2.58
N ASP A 75 13.66 -5.53 1.96
CA ASP A 75 13.63 -6.69 1.05
C ASP A 75 13.10 -7.95 1.76
N TYR A 76 13.55 -8.16 3.00
CA TYR A 76 13.06 -9.28 3.81
C TYR A 76 11.55 -9.16 4.10
N LEU A 77 11.07 -7.96 4.43
CA LEU A 77 9.64 -7.71 4.65
C LEU A 77 8.81 -7.88 3.37
N PHE A 78 9.32 -7.46 2.21
CA PHE A 78 8.70 -7.74 0.93
C PHE A 78 8.59 -9.25 0.69
N SER A 79 9.68 -10.00 0.91
CA SER A 79 9.69 -11.46 0.75
C SER A 79 8.66 -12.13 1.64
N LEU A 80 8.52 -11.72 2.91
CA LEU A 80 7.48 -12.21 3.80
C LEU A 80 6.07 -11.82 3.31
N GLY A 81 5.89 -10.59 2.84
CA GLY A 81 4.62 -10.15 2.26
C GLY A 81 4.20 -11.01 1.09
N PHE A 82 5.11 -11.29 0.15
CA PHE A 82 4.85 -12.20 -0.96
C PHE A 82 4.57 -13.64 -0.50
N GLN A 83 5.28 -14.14 0.51
CA GLN A 83 5.03 -15.47 1.06
C GLN A 83 3.59 -15.63 1.56
N PHE A 84 3.04 -14.62 2.24
CA PHE A 84 1.65 -14.64 2.67
C PHE A 84 0.67 -14.48 1.50
N GLY A 85 0.97 -13.61 0.54
CA GLY A 85 0.16 -13.43 -0.67
C GLY A 85 0.12 -14.67 -1.57
N ALA A 86 1.21 -15.45 -1.62
CA ALA A 86 1.35 -16.66 -2.43
C ALA A 86 0.47 -17.83 -1.99
N LYS A 87 -0.23 -17.74 -0.87
CA LYS A 87 -1.20 -18.74 -0.42
C LYS A 87 -2.53 -18.67 -1.19
N TYR A 88 -2.77 -17.63 -1.95
CA TYR A 88 -3.98 -17.43 -2.74
C TYR A 88 -3.76 -17.82 -4.21
N ASP A 89 -4.83 -17.75 -4.98
CA ASP A 89 -4.79 -18.06 -6.40
C ASP A 89 -3.98 -17.05 -7.24
N GLU A 90 -3.72 -17.38 -8.50
CA GLU A 90 -2.93 -16.55 -9.42
C GLU A 90 -3.51 -15.16 -9.62
N ARG A 91 -4.84 -15.00 -9.53
CA ARG A 91 -5.52 -13.71 -9.71
C ARG A 91 -5.19 -12.76 -8.55
N VAL A 92 -5.20 -13.26 -7.33
CA VAL A 92 -4.84 -12.50 -6.12
C VAL A 92 -3.35 -12.15 -6.13
N ILE A 93 -2.49 -13.14 -6.45
CA ILE A 93 -1.04 -12.93 -6.56
C ILE A 93 -0.74 -11.87 -7.64
N GLY A 94 -1.43 -11.94 -8.79
CA GLY A 94 -1.33 -10.95 -9.84
C GLY A 94 -1.62 -9.53 -9.35
N LYS A 95 -2.68 -9.32 -8.58
CA LYS A 95 -3.02 -8.02 -7.98
C LYS A 95 -1.96 -7.51 -7.00
N VAL A 96 -1.41 -8.40 -6.17
CA VAL A 96 -0.32 -8.04 -5.24
C VAL A 96 0.93 -7.63 -6.00
N ARG A 97 1.32 -8.39 -7.04
CA ARG A 97 2.44 -8.07 -7.93
C ARG A 97 2.25 -6.70 -8.59
N ASP A 98 1.09 -6.46 -9.19
CA ASP A 98 0.80 -5.21 -9.91
C ASP A 98 0.80 -4.01 -8.96
N ALA A 99 0.31 -4.18 -7.73
CA ALA A 99 0.41 -3.16 -6.69
C ALA A 99 1.86 -2.83 -6.33
N CYS A 100 2.72 -3.84 -6.16
CA CYS A 100 4.14 -3.62 -5.87
C CYS A 100 4.87 -2.92 -7.03
N ALA A 101 4.59 -3.33 -8.28
CA ALA A 101 5.12 -2.67 -9.46
C ALA A 101 4.64 -1.21 -9.56
N GLY A 102 3.36 -0.97 -9.27
CA GLY A 102 2.78 0.38 -9.22
C GLY A 102 3.45 1.28 -8.18
N ILE A 103 3.71 0.76 -6.97
CA ILE A 103 4.45 1.50 -5.93
C ILE A 103 5.82 1.93 -6.45
N ALA A 104 6.59 1.00 -7.02
CA ALA A 104 7.93 1.29 -7.52
C ALA A 104 7.91 2.31 -8.68
N SER A 105 6.99 2.15 -9.63
CA SER A 105 6.83 3.08 -10.75
C SER A 105 6.39 4.47 -10.28
N GLY A 106 5.46 4.54 -9.32
CA GLY A 106 5.01 5.81 -8.73
C GLY A 106 6.12 6.52 -7.97
N GLU A 107 7.01 5.78 -7.30
CA GLU A 107 8.17 6.35 -6.60
C GLU A 107 9.19 6.92 -7.60
N ILE A 108 9.50 6.18 -8.68
CA ILE A 108 10.39 6.66 -9.75
C ILE A 108 9.82 7.94 -10.37
N LEU A 109 8.55 7.93 -10.72
CA LEU A 109 7.88 9.09 -11.29
C LEU A 109 7.91 10.29 -10.33
N GLN A 110 7.72 10.06 -9.02
CA GLN A 110 7.85 11.12 -8.01
C GLN A 110 9.24 11.75 -8.01
N PHE A 111 10.30 10.95 -8.13
CA PHE A 111 11.68 11.47 -8.19
C PHE A 111 11.92 12.33 -9.43
N GLU A 112 11.34 11.97 -10.58
CA GLU A 112 11.46 12.74 -11.82
C GLU A 112 10.80 14.12 -11.73
N HIS A 113 9.79 14.26 -10.84
CA HIS A 113 9.04 15.51 -10.63
C HIS A 113 9.48 16.31 -9.39
N ILE A 114 10.50 15.88 -8.66
CA ILE A 114 11.02 16.64 -7.51
C ILE A 114 11.57 17.99 -8.01
N HIS A 115 11.04 19.08 -7.45
CA HIS A 115 11.38 20.46 -7.82
C HIS A 115 11.02 20.86 -9.26
N ASP A 116 10.23 20.07 -9.99
CA ASP A 116 9.73 20.47 -11.30
C ASP A 116 8.44 21.29 -11.15
N LEU A 117 8.55 22.60 -11.45
CA LEU A 117 7.42 23.53 -11.42
C LEU A 117 6.42 23.32 -12.57
N ASN A 118 6.77 22.49 -13.57
CA ASN A 118 5.90 22.15 -14.70
C ASN A 118 5.13 20.86 -14.47
N THR A 119 5.24 20.23 -13.29
CA THR A 119 4.44 19.06 -12.93
C THR A 119 2.96 19.36 -13.12
N ARG A 120 2.29 18.59 -13.96
CA ARG A 120 0.87 18.74 -14.25
C ARG A 120 0.03 17.98 -13.23
N PRO A 121 -1.25 18.33 -13.05
CA PRO A 121 -2.17 17.57 -12.20
C PRO A 121 -2.22 16.08 -12.57
N GLU A 122 -2.16 15.74 -13.86
CA GLU A 122 -2.20 14.36 -14.36
C GLU A 122 -0.98 13.56 -13.88
N ASP A 123 0.20 14.17 -13.87
CA ASP A 123 1.45 13.55 -13.40
C ASP A 123 1.36 13.28 -11.88
N TYR A 124 0.81 14.24 -11.13
CA TYR A 124 0.56 14.09 -9.69
C TYR A 124 -0.44 12.96 -9.38
N TYR A 125 -1.54 12.87 -10.14
CA TYR A 125 -2.50 11.76 -9.99
C TYR A 125 -1.86 10.42 -10.32
N ALA A 126 -1.05 10.32 -11.36
CA ALA A 126 -0.34 9.10 -11.71
C ALA A 126 0.60 8.62 -10.58
N ILE A 127 1.29 9.55 -9.91
CA ILE A 127 2.11 9.25 -8.73
C ILE A 127 1.27 8.69 -7.59
N ILE A 128 0.15 9.36 -7.25
CA ILE A 128 -0.74 8.94 -6.15
C ILE A 128 -1.38 7.58 -6.47
N ASP A 129 -1.83 7.39 -7.69
CA ASP A 129 -2.47 6.16 -8.13
C ASP A 129 -1.50 4.97 -8.02
N GLY A 130 -0.28 5.12 -8.48
CA GLY A 130 0.75 4.08 -8.35
C GLY A 130 1.14 3.83 -6.90
N LYS A 131 1.56 4.88 -6.21
CA LYS A 131 2.19 4.78 -4.87
C LYS A 131 1.18 4.44 -3.77
N THR A 132 -0.05 4.94 -3.86
CA THR A 132 -1.00 4.89 -2.74
C THR A 132 -2.34 4.25 -3.11
N ALA A 133 -3.06 4.75 -4.11
CA ALA A 133 -4.42 4.31 -4.40
C ALA A 133 -4.46 2.88 -4.96
N GLY A 134 -3.54 2.53 -5.87
CA GLY A 134 -3.42 1.19 -6.43
C GLY A 134 -3.26 0.09 -5.37
N PRO A 135 -2.33 0.21 -4.40
CA PRO A 135 -2.22 -0.73 -3.28
C PRO A 135 -3.48 -0.87 -2.43
N PHE A 136 -4.23 0.21 -2.19
CA PHE A 136 -5.52 0.14 -1.50
C PHE A 136 -6.57 -0.59 -2.34
N ALA A 137 -6.67 -0.25 -3.62
CA ALA A 137 -7.59 -0.89 -4.57
C ALA A 137 -7.28 -2.38 -4.75
N SER A 138 -5.99 -2.72 -4.87
CA SER A 138 -5.52 -4.12 -4.91
C SER A 138 -5.95 -4.88 -3.64
N SER A 139 -5.75 -4.30 -2.47
CA SER A 139 -6.15 -4.91 -1.20
C SER A 139 -7.67 -5.18 -1.12
N CYS A 140 -8.49 -4.21 -1.52
CA CYS A 140 -9.95 -4.33 -1.51
C CYS A 140 -10.46 -5.36 -2.52
N SER A 141 -9.99 -5.27 -3.77
CA SER A 141 -10.43 -6.19 -4.84
C SER A 141 -9.94 -7.62 -4.60
N SER A 142 -8.71 -7.82 -4.11
CA SER A 142 -8.20 -9.12 -3.72
C SER A 142 -9.02 -9.75 -2.59
N ALA A 143 -9.44 -8.96 -1.61
CA ALA A 143 -10.32 -9.44 -0.55
C ALA A 143 -11.68 -9.91 -1.09
N GLY A 144 -12.23 -9.21 -2.08
CA GLY A 144 -13.44 -9.66 -2.81
C GLY A 144 -13.24 -10.98 -3.55
N MET A 145 -12.07 -11.17 -4.19
CA MET A 145 -11.72 -12.43 -4.85
C MET A 145 -11.63 -13.59 -3.84
N VAL A 146 -10.97 -13.36 -2.69
CA VAL A 146 -10.85 -14.36 -1.61
C VAL A 146 -12.23 -14.73 -1.04
N ALA A 147 -13.17 -13.79 -0.97
CA ALA A 147 -14.56 -14.05 -0.58
C ALA A 147 -15.39 -14.81 -1.64
N GLY A 148 -14.82 -15.09 -2.82
CA GLY A 148 -15.56 -15.73 -3.92
C GLY A 148 -16.62 -14.83 -4.55
N ALA A 149 -16.49 -13.52 -4.44
CA ALA A 149 -17.46 -12.56 -4.96
C ALA A 149 -17.50 -12.55 -6.50
N ARG A 150 -18.67 -12.16 -7.05
CA ARG A 150 -18.81 -11.93 -8.50
C ARG A 150 -17.92 -10.78 -8.96
N GLN A 151 -17.55 -10.78 -10.23
CA GLN A 151 -16.61 -9.81 -10.80
C GLN A 151 -17.07 -8.35 -10.59
N GLU A 152 -18.36 -8.07 -10.69
CA GLU A 152 -18.91 -6.72 -10.48
C GLU A 152 -18.64 -6.20 -9.05
N ILE A 153 -18.65 -7.09 -8.04
CA ILE A 153 -18.31 -6.72 -6.66
C ILE A 153 -16.80 -6.49 -6.52
N VAL A 154 -15.99 -7.31 -7.16
CA VAL A 154 -14.54 -7.17 -7.18
C VAL A 154 -14.15 -5.82 -7.83
N ASP A 155 -14.79 -5.45 -8.93
CA ASP A 155 -14.55 -4.18 -9.63
C ASP A 155 -15.04 -2.97 -8.80
N ALA A 156 -16.19 -3.09 -8.14
CA ALA A 156 -16.66 -2.06 -7.21
C ALA A 156 -15.72 -1.85 -6.03
N LEU A 157 -15.14 -2.93 -5.47
CA LEU A 157 -14.15 -2.85 -4.41
C LEU A 157 -12.83 -2.23 -4.88
N TRP A 158 -12.43 -2.49 -6.13
CA TRP A 158 -11.32 -1.79 -6.75
C TRP A 158 -11.58 -0.27 -6.83
N GLY A 159 -12.72 0.12 -7.38
CA GLY A 159 -13.14 1.53 -7.46
C GLY A 159 -13.16 2.19 -6.08
N TYR A 160 -13.74 1.53 -5.08
CA TYR A 160 -13.74 2.03 -3.70
C TYR A 160 -12.32 2.29 -3.16
N GLY A 161 -11.38 1.39 -3.44
CA GLY A 161 -9.98 1.55 -3.01
C GLY A 161 -9.32 2.78 -3.64
N ILE A 162 -9.53 3.01 -4.94
CA ILE A 162 -9.03 4.21 -5.66
C ILE A 162 -9.65 5.48 -5.08
N GLU A 163 -10.98 5.56 -5.05
CA GLU A 163 -11.72 6.76 -4.65
C GLU A 163 -11.47 7.15 -3.19
N SER A 164 -11.32 6.16 -2.29
CA SER A 164 -11.05 6.43 -0.86
C SER A 164 -9.74 7.19 -0.63
N VAL A 165 -8.73 6.94 -1.47
CA VAL A 165 -7.43 7.62 -1.41
C VAL A 165 -7.50 8.97 -2.10
N SER A 166 -8.03 9.02 -3.34
CA SER A 166 -8.15 10.24 -4.14
C SER A 166 -8.95 11.32 -3.39
N TYR A 167 -10.10 10.94 -2.80
CA TYR A 167 -10.90 11.84 -1.99
C TYR A 167 -10.13 12.38 -0.76
N THR A 168 -9.38 11.54 -0.08
CA THR A 168 -8.62 11.94 1.11
C THR A 168 -7.51 12.92 0.76
N HIS A 169 -6.81 12.69 -0.36
CA HIS A 169 -5.75 13.57 -0.84
C HIS A 169 -6.28 14.92 -1.31
N LEU A 170 -7.36 14.94 -2.10
CA LEU A 170 -7.99 16.20 -2.55
C LEU A 170 -8.46 17.04 -1.37
N ARG A 171 -9.14 16.42 -0.39
CA ARG A 171 -9.67 17.14 0.76
C ARG A 171 -8.58 17.67 1.71
N ALA A 172 -7.45 16.99 1.81
CA ALA A 172 -6.32 17.47 2.62
C ALA A 172 -5.75 18.81 2.09
N HIS A 173 -5.89 19.07 0.78
CA HIS A 173 -5.47 20.34 0.16
C HIS A 173 -6.55 21.43 0.19
N GLU A 174 -7.82 21.09 0.47
CA GLU A 174 -8.93 22.05 0.56
C GLU A 174 -9.11 22.64 1.96
N THR A 175 -8.49 22.08 2.98
CA THR A 175 -8.56 22.62 4.36
C THR A 175 -7.57 23.76 4.49
N PRO A 176 -8.02 25.03 4.69
CA PRO A 176 -7.14 26.13 5.01
C PRO A 176 -6.38 25.78 6.30
N VAL A 177 -5.07 25.91 6.25
CA VAL A 177 -4.25 25.88 7.48
C VAL A 177 -4.58 27.15 8.24
N ASN A 178 -5.42 27.05 9.27
CA ASN A 178 -5.64 28.10 10.26
C ASN A 178 -4.48 28.15 11.24
#